data_a8b3226b02649b57722f488a1098348c
#
_entry.id   a8b3226b02649b57722f488a1098348c
#
_cell.length_a   1.000
_cell.length_b   1.000
_cell.length_c   1.000
_cell.angle_alpha   90.00
_cell.angle_beta   90.00
_cell.angle_gamma   90.00
#
_symmetry.space_group_name_H-M   'P 1'
#
loop_
_entity.id
_entity.type
_entity.pdbx_description
1 polymer ?
#
loop_
_entity_poly.entity_id
_entity_poly.type
_entity_poly.pdbx_seq_one_letter_code
_entity_poly.pdbx_strand_id
1 'polypeptide(L)'
;GQWTFKPGSYYDTTRGSKHPYWQQADLPKPSKDIARLRSDFLRWGYCKIEDALSASQVAIILQRVLEQAEGERLAGIAQKTPSGQNINCCVNKGQCFEALIAQDPSIVQGGPLVEQLVTETLGPNWISTSLIASIALDGGVPQALHQDQDIALDARSPLTVNLLTPITDIDESNGGTLVIPGSHTILSAALRAQKPVGKLPPAINIDAKADSKSDRDAILQVFLRVFNEKLGYSGDAPHIAD
;
A
#
# COMPACT_ATOMS: atom_id res chain seq x y z
N GLY A 1 26.44 -7.49 -0.10
CA GLY A 1 26.16 -8.57 -1.05
C GLY A 1 24.85 -8.29 -1.77
N GLN A 2 24.77 -8.64 -3.03
CA GLN A 2 23.55 -8.50 -3.81
C GLN A 2 22.58 -9.60 -3.37
N TRP A 3 21.37 -9.23 -2.93
CA TRP A 3 20.35 -10.19 -2.62
C TRP A 3 19.87 -10.89 -3.88
N THR A 4 19.99 -12.21 -3.89
CA THR A 4 19.40 -13.01 -4.96
C THR A 4 18.04 -13.51 -4.50
N PHE A 5 17.02 -13.10 -5.22
CA PHE A 5 15.67 -13.58 -5.01
C PHE A 5 15.52 -15.00 -5.55
N LYS A 6 14.88 -15.87 -4.75
CA LYS A 6 14.47 -17.21 -5.19
C LYS A 6 12.94 -17.29 -5.12
N PRO A 7 12.23 -17.31 -6.25
CA PRO A 7 10.78 -17.46 -6.26
C PRO A 7 10.34 -18.66 -5.43
N GLY A 8 9.30 -18.48 -4.63
CA GLY A 8 8.69 -19.55 -3.81
C GLY A 8 9.51 -20.01 -2.61
N SER A 9 10.65 -19.37 -2.29
CA SER A 9 11.52 -19.86 -1.21
C SER A 9 11.11 -19.43 0.19
N TYR A 10 10.32 -18.34 0.33
CA TYR A 10 9.96 -17.81 1.65
C TYR A 10 8.47 -17.60 1.83
N TYR A 11 7.73 -17.52 0.74
CA TYR A 11 6.41 -16.97 0.79
C TYR A 11 5.54 -17.39 -0.37
N ASP A 12 4.44 -18.06 -0.09
CA ASP A 12 3.45 -18.39 -1.11
C ASP A 12 2.44 -17.23 -1.25
N THR A 13 2.68 -16.34 -2.18
CA THR A 13 1.77 -15.26 -2.52
C THR A 13 0.84 -15.61 -3.68
N THR A 14 0.99 -16.81 -4.28
CA THR A 14 0.27 -17.24 -5.48
C THR A 14 -1.24 -17.33 -5.32
N ARG A 15 -1.73 -17.32 -4.09
CA ARG A 15 -3.16 -17.45 -3.77
C ARG A 15 -3.76 -16.18 -3.17
N GLY A 16 -2.93 -15.19 -2.82
CA GLY A 16 -3.41 -13.98 -2.18
C GLY A 16 -4.32 -14.27 -0.99
N SER A 17 -5.53 -13.70 -0.98
CA SER A 17 -6.52 -13.94 0.09
C SER A 17 -7.05 -15.38 0.15
N LYS A 18 -6.80 -16.20 -0.87
CA LYS A 18 -7.13 -17.62 -0.91
C LYS A 18 -6.05 -18.50 -0.28
N HIS A 19 -4.92 -17.94 0.15
CA HIS A 19 -3.89 -18.70 0.85
C HIS A 19 -4.48 -19.44 2.06
N PRO A 20 -4.15 -20.73 2.31
CA PRO A 20 -4.74 -21.51 3.41
C PRO A 20 -4.69 -20.84 4.77
N TYR A 21 -3.64 -20.07 5.04
CA TYR A 21 -3.51 -19.31 6.27
C TYR A 21 -4.66 -18.30 6.50
N TRP A 22 -5.21 -17.74 5.41
CA TRP A 22 -6.24 -16.72 5.48
C TRP A 22 -7.67 -17.24 5.25
N GLN A 23 -7.82 -18.53 4.92
CA GLN A 23 -9.14 -19.09 4.57
C GLN A 23 -10.18 -18.95 5.69
N GLN A 24 -9.73 -18.95 6.94
CA GLN A 24 -10.61 -18.81 8.11
C GLN A 24 -10.61 -17.38 8.66
N ALA A 25 -9.85 -16.47 8.08
CA ALA A 25 -9.75 -15.09 8.53
C ALA A 25 -10.84 -14.24 7.86
N ASP A 26 -11.50 -13.41 8.66
CA ASP A 26 -12.38 -12.38 8.13
C ASP A 26 -11.55 -11.15 7.75
N LEU A 27 -10.93 -11.22 6.57
CA LEU A 27 -10.10 -10.16 6.01
C LEU A 27 -10.98 -8.96 5.57
N PRO A 28 -10.40 -7.73 5.53
CA PRO A 28 -11.11 -6.54 5.09
C PRO A 28 -11.75 -6.69 3.71
N LYS A 29 -13.04 -6.40 3.64
CA LYS A 29 -13.84 -6.34 2.42
C LYS A 29 -14.26 -4.91 2.16
N PRO A 30 -14.54 -4.52 0.92
CA PRO A 30 -15.14 -3.22 0.64
C PRO A 30 -16.40 -2.98 1.49
N SER A 31 -16.49 -1.80 2.10
CA SER A 31 -17.60 -1.44 2.98
C SER A 31 -17.79 0.08 3.02
N LYS A 32 -19.01 0.50 3.33
CA LYS A 32 -19.37 1.88 3.68
C LYS A 32 -19.71 2.02 5.17
N ASP A 33 -19.72 0.91 5.90
CA ASP A 33 -19.97 0.90 7.34
C ASP A 33 -18.70 1.30 8.10
N ILE A 34 -18.74 2.46 8.74
CA ILE A 34 -17.61 2.99 9.51
C ILE A 34 -17.18 2.09 10.66
N ALA A 35 -18.12 1.37 11.30
CA ALA A 35 -17.78 0.46 12.38
C ALA A 35 -16.97 -0.74 11.86
N ARG A 36 -17.35 -1.28 10.69
CA ARG A 36 -16.60 -2.33 10.01
C ARG A 36 -15.23 -1.82 9.56
N LEU A 37 -15.16 -0.67 8.90
CA LEU A 37 -13.93 -0.08 8.42
C LEU A 37 -12.94 0.17 9.57
N ARG A 38 -13.42 0.71 10.69
CA ARG A 38 -12.62 0.91 11.91
C ARG A 38 -12.10 -0.40 12.48
N SER A 39 -12.95 -1.39 12.60
CA SER A 39 -12.57 -2.73 13.11
C SER A 39 -11.50 -3.36 12.23
N ASP A 40 -11.66 -3.30 10.91
CA ASP A 40 -10.71 -3.83 9.95
C ASP A 40 -9.37 -3.09 10.03
N PHE A 41 -9.40 -1.76 10.08
CA PHE A 41 -8.20 -0.93 10.14
C PHE A 41 -7.39 -1.19 11.42
N LEU A 42 -8.05 -1.28 12.56
CA LEU A 42 -7.40 -1.58 13.85
C LEU A 42 -6.84 -3.00 13.90
N ARG A 43 -7.57 -3.96 13.36
CA ARG A 43 -7.18 -5.37 13.43
C ARG A 43 -6.11 -5.74 12.41
N TRP A 44 -6.28 -5.28 11.16
CA TRP A 44 -5.49 -5.73 10.02
C TRP A 44 -4.47 -4.71 9.53
N GLY A 45 -4.56 -3.44 9.99
CA GLY A 45 -3.71 -2.34 9.55
C GLY A 45 -4.15 -1.71 8.24
N TYR A 46 -5.25 -2.17 7.66
CA TYR A 46 -5.88 -1.58 6.49
C TYR A 46 -7.38 -1.85 6.47
N CYS A 47 -8.11 -1.06 5.71
CA CYS A 47 -9.51 -1.29 5.38
C CYS A 47 -9.77 -0.92 3.91
N LYS A 48 -10.95 -1.23 3.40
CA LYS A 48 -11.35 -0.94 2.02
C LYS A 48 -12.65 -0.16 2.02
N ILE A 49 -12.61 1.08 1.53
CA ILE A 49 -13.81 1.92 1.38
C ILE A 49 -14.44 1.60 0.03
N GLU A 50 -15.69 1.19 0.05
CA GLU A 50 -16.46 0.83 -1.14
C GLU A 50 -16.93 2.08 -1.87
N ASP A 51 -16.83 2.10 -3.21
CA ASP A 51 -17.31 3.18 -4.08
C ASP A 51 -16.87 4.58 -3.61
N ALA A 52 -15.62 4.71 -3.18
CA ALA A 52 -15.09 5.99 -2.74
C ALA A 52 -15.11 7.06 -3.86
N LEU A 53 -15.08 6.62 -5.11
CA LEU A 53 -15.23 7.42 -6.32
C LEU A 53 -16.26 6.79 -7.25
N SER A 54 -17.04 7.61 -7.95
CA SER A 54 -17.88 7.12 -9.04
C SER A 54 -17.06 6.77 -10.28
N ALA A 55 -17.62 5.96 -11.17
CA ALA A 55 -16.95 5.60 -12.43
C ALA A 55 -16.58 6.82 -13.28
N SER A 56 -17.42 7.86 -13.30
CA SER A 56 -17.14 9.10 -14.02
C SER A 56 -15.99 9.89 -13.40
N GLN A 57 -15.89 9.92 -12.08
CA GLN A 57 -14.79 10.56 -11.37
C GLN A 57 -13.47 9.83 -11.61
N VAL A 58 -13.49 8.49 -11.54
CA VAL A 58 -12.33 7.66 -11.89
C VAL A 58 -11.86 7.95 -13.31
N ALA A 59 -12.78 8.03 -14.29
CA ALA A 59 -12.43 8.33 -15.69
C ALA A 59 -11.76 9.70 -15.85
N ILE A 60 -12.27 10.74 -15.19
CA ILE A 60 -11.69 12.09 -15.21
C ILE A 60 -10.27 12.09 -14.62
N ILE A 61 -10.08 11.44 -13.47
CA ILE A 61 -8.77 11.37 -12.82
C ILE A 61 -7.79 10.58 -13.67
N LEU A 62 -8.20 9.44 -14.21
CA LEU A 62 -7.39 8.61 -15.08
C LEU A 62 -6.93 9.39 -16.32
N GLN A 63 -7.86 10.05 -16.99
CA GLN A 63 -7.52 10.88 -18.16
C GLN A 63 -6.47 11.92 -17.78
N ARG A 64 -6.66 12.64 -16.68
CA ARG A 64 -5.73 13.69 -16.24
C ARG A 64 -4.36 13.12 -15.87
N VAL A 65 -4.31 11.94 -15.22
CA VAL A 65 -3.05 11.24 -14.92
C VAL A 65 -2.30 10.90 -16.22
N LEU A 66 -2.98 10.35 -17.21
CA LEU A 66 -2.37 9.95 -18.48
C LEU A 66 -1.86 11.17 -19.28
N GLU A 67 -2.64 12.24 -19.34
CA GLU A 67 -2.24 13.50 -19.98
C GLU A 67 -1.01 14.11 -19.31
N GLN A 68 -0.99 14.12 -17.98
CA GLN A 68 0.15 14.64 -17.22
C GLN A 68 1.41 13.79 -17.45
N ALA A 69 1.27 12.48 -17.40
CA ALA A 69 2.37 11.55 -17.62
C ALA A 69 3.01 11.74 -19.00
N GLU A 70 2.17 11.88 -20.03
CA GLU A 70 2.63 12.13 -21.39
C GLU A 70 3.31 13.50 -21.52
N GLY A 71 2.70 14.55 -20.95
CA GLY A 71 3.29 15.89 -20.94
C GLY A 71 4.68 15.90 -20.28
N GLU A 72 4.84 15.22 -19.16
CA GLU A 72 6.15 15.10 -18.47
C GLU A 72 7.16 14.32 -19.31
N ARG A 73 6.74 13.28 -20.03
CA ARG A 73 7.62 12.52 -20.95
C ARG A 73 8.09 13.38 -22.11
N LEU A 74 7.18 14.12 -22.73
CA LEU A 74 7.50 15.01 -23.84
C LEU A 74 8.41 16.16 -23.43
N ALA A 75 8.22 16.68 -22.21
CA ALA A 75 9.08 17.72 -21.65
C ALA A 75 10.43 17.20 -21.12
N GLY A 76 10.65 15.88 -21.11
CA GLY A 76 11.90 15.29 -20.63
C GLY A 76 12.08 15.34 -19.09
N ILE A 77 10.99 15.57 -18.34
CA ILE A 77 11.02 15.72 -16.86
C ILE A 77 10.33 14.57 -16.13
N ALA A 78 9.86 13.55 -16.86
CA ALA A 78 9.20 12.41 -16.28
C ALA A 78 10.07 11.70 -15.25
N GLN A 79 9.55 11.51 -14.03
CA GLN A 79 10.23 10.71 -13.03
C GLN A 79 10.04 9.23 -13.31
N LYS A 80 11.06 8.62 -13.87
CA LYS A 80 11.11 7.18 -14.11
C LYS A 80 11.50 6.44 -12.84
N THR A 81 10.79 5.36 -12.57
CA THR A 81 11.08 4.42 -11.48
C THR A 81 11.31 3.03 -12.07
N PRO A 82 11.89 2.09 -11.31
CA PRO A 82 12.02 0.70 -11.78
C PRO A 82 10.67 0.05 -12.13
N SER A 83 9.58 0.46 -11.49
CA SER A 83 8.23 -0.06 -11.75
C SER A 83 7.50 0.68 -12.87
N GLY A 84 7.92 1.91 -13.23
CA GLY A 84 7.23 2.69 -14.24
C GLY A 84 7.50 4.19 -14.16
N GLN A 85 6.45 5.00 -13.99
CA GLN A 85 6.53 6.45 -13.88
C GLN A 85 5.74 6.95 -12.66
N ASN A 86 6.34 7.85 -11.91
CA ASN A 86 5.64 8.61 -10.89
C ASN A 86 5.37 10.04 -11.36
N ILE A 87 4.18 10.54 -11.04
CA ILE A 87 3.81 11.94 -11.16
C ILE A 87 3.76 12.51 -9.75
N ASN A 88 4.76 13.30 -9.38
CA ASN A 88 4.83 13.90 -8.07
C ASN A 88 4.04 15.20 -7.97
N CYS A 89 3.71 15.62 -6.75
CA CYS A 89 3.05 16.88 -6.48
C CYS A 89 1.76 17.06 -7.30
N CYS A 90 0.95 16.01 -7.38
CA CYS A 90 -0.28 16.02 -8.17
C CYS A 90 -1.23 17.14 -7.78
N VAL A 91 -1.20 17.60 -6.52
CA VAL A 91 -2.01 18.72 -6.02
C VAL A 91 -1.89 19.98 -6.88
N ASN A 92 -0.73 20.24 -7.49
CA ASN A 92 -0.49 21.39 -8.36
C ASN A 92 -0.81 21.11 -9.84
N LYS A 93 -1.43 19.98 -10.17
CA LYS A 93 -1.57 19.51 -11.55
C LYS A 93 -3.01 19.37 -12.03
N GLY A 94 -3.97 19.83 -11.22
CA GLY A 94 -5.38 19.86 -11.60
C GLY A 94 -6.36 19.76 -10.44
N GLN A 95 -7.53 20.34 -10.59
CA GLN A 95 -8.57 20.40 -9.55
C GLN A 95 -9.02 19.03 -9.07
N CYS A 96 -9.02 17.99 -9.93
CA CYS A 96 -9.37 16.63 -9.51
C CYS A 96 -8.40 16.08 -8.47
N PHE A 97 -7.12 16.48 -8.52
CA PHE A 97 -6.13 16.09 -7.52
C PHE A 97 -6.27 16.91 -6.23
N GLU A 98 -6.60 18.19 -6.34
CA GLU A 98 -6.91 19.02 -5.17
C GLU A 98 -8.09 18.43 -4.39
N ALA A 99 -9.15 18.04 -5.09
CA ALA A 99 -10.32 17.41 -4.50
C ALA A 99 -10.00 16.04 -3.84
N LEU A 100 -9.10 15.26 -4.44
CA LEU A 100 -8.63 14.00 -3.84
C LEU A 100 -7.87 14.23 -2.53
N ILE A 101 -7.00 15.23 -2.47
CA ILE A 101 -6.22 15.50 -1.25
C ILE A 101 -7.08 16.14 -0.18
N ALA A 102 -8.05 16.97 -0.57
CA ALA A 102 -9.01 17.60 0.33
C ALA A 102 -10.11 16.65 0.81
N GLN A 103 -10.21 15.44 0.23
CA GLN A 103 -11.31 14.50 0.46
C GLN A 103 -12.70 15.15 0.26
N ASP A 104 -12.80 16.05 -0.74
CA ASP A 104 -14.00 16.80 -1.02
C ASP A 104 -15.19 15.87 -1.33
N PRO A 105 -16.23 15.82 -0.51
CA PRO A 105 -17.34 14.87 -0.67
C PRO A 105 -18.14 15.06 -1.96
N SER A 106 -18.04 16.19 -2.64
CA SER A 106 -18.64 16.40 -3.95
C SER A 106 -17.94 15.62 -5.06
N ILE A 107 -16.69 15.20 -4.85
CA ILE A 107 -15.88 14.44 -5.78
C ILE A 107 -15.46 13.09 -5.17
N VAL A 108 -15.07 13.07 -3.90
CA VAL A 108 -14.66 11.85 -3.19
C VAL A 108 -15.79 11.43 -2.26
N GLN A 109 -16.67 10.58 -2.72
CA GLN A 109 -17.83 10.13 -1.95
C GLN A 109 -17.45 9.41 -0.66
N GLY A 110 -16.32 8.72 -0.66
CA GLY A 110 -15.72 8.11 0.53
C GLY A 110 -14.95 9.08 1.42
N GLY A 111 -14.82 10.36 1.04
CA GLY A 111 -14.05 11.35 1.75
C GLY A 111 -14.38 11.49 3.23
N PRO A 112 -15.66 11.60 3.63
CA PRO A 112 -16.03 11.67 5.04
C PRO A 112 -15.60 10.45 5.86
N LEU A 113 -15.61 9.25 5.27
CA LEU A 113 -15.14 8.04 5.94
C LEU A 113 -13.62 8.04 6.09
N VAL A 114 -12.89 8.52 5.07
CA VAL A 114 -11.44 8.69 5.13
C VAL A 114 -11.07 9.69 6.22
N GLU A 115 -11.69 10.87 6.22
CA GLU A 115 -11.42 11.91 7.21
C GLU A 115 -11.64 11.42 8.62
N GLN A 116 -12.75 10.71 8.85
CA GLN A 116 -13.04 10.14 10.16
C GLN A 116 -11.99 9.13 10.59
N LEU A 117 -11.64 8.15 9.75
CA LEU A 117 -10.66 7.11 10.07
C LEU A 117 -9.26 7.69 10.32
N VAL A 118 -8.84 8.66 9.51
CA VAL A 118 -7.54 9.31 9.65
C VAL A 118 -7.50 10.13 10.93
N THR A 119 -8.56 10.90 11.22
CA THR A 119 -8.66 11.70 12.44
C THR A 119 -8.66 10.84 13.70
N GLU A 120 -9.35 9.71 13.68
CA GLU A 120 -9.35 8.76 14.80
C GLU A 120 -7.97 8.12 15.01
N THR A 121 -7.19 7.99 13.93
CA THR A 121 -5.86 7.32 13.98
C THR A 121 -4.73 8.27 14.33
N LEU A 122 -4.69 9.44 13.71
CA LEU A 122 -3.60 10.41 13.82
C LEU A 122 -3.92 11.59 14.76
N GLY A 123 -5.17 11.74 15.15
CA GLY A 123 -5.66 12.93 15.86
C GLY A 123 -6.17 14.01 14.92
N PRO A 124 -6.80 15.08 15.46
CA PRO A 124 -7.54 16.06 14.65
C PRO A 124 -6.64 17.04 13.85
N ASN A 125 -5.35 17.06 14.09
CA ASN A 125 -4.42 18.01 13.47
C ASN A 125 -3.50 17.33 12.43
N TRP A 126 -3.98 16.28 11.79
CA TRP A 126 -3.23 15.64 10.71
C TRP A 126 -3.14 16.53 9.48
N ILE A 127 -2.12 16.31 8.68
CA ILE A 127 -1.87 17.01 7.42
C ILE A 127 -1.63 16.02 6.29
N SER A 128 -2.09 16.35 5.10
CA SER A 128 -1.66 15.66 3.89
C SER A 128 -0.27 16.12 3.50
N THR A 129 0.64 15.18 3.30
CA THR A 129 2.05 15.50 2.96
C THR A 129 2.33 15.41 1.48
N SER A 130 1.66 14.50 0.77
CA SER A 130 1.90 14.29 -0.65
C SER A 130 0.71 13.62 -1.34
N LEU A 131 0.58 13.88 -2.63
CA LEU A 131 -0.25 13.11 -3.56
C LEU A 131 0.61 12.77 -4.78
N ILE A 132 0.80 11.48 -4.99
CA ILE A 132 1.61 10.93 -6.07
C ILE A 132 0.74 9.98 -6.88
N ALA A 133 0.75 10.12 -8.21
CA ALA A 133 0.18 9.11 -9.08
C ALA A 133 1.31 8.19 -9.56
N SER A 134 1.16 6.90 -9.31
CA SER A 134 2.11 5.87 -9.72
C SER A 134 1.53 5.07 -10.88
N ILE A 135 2.27 4.98 -11.96
CA ILE A 135 1.90 4.26 -13.18
C ILE A 135 2.85 3.07 -13.31
N ALA A 136 2.33 1.86 -13.15
CA ALA A 136 3.06 0.66 -13.47
C ALA A 136 3.13 0.49 -15.01
N LEU A 137 4.31 0.21 -15.52
CA LEU A 137 4.53 -0.01 -16.94
C LEU A 137 4.91 -1.47 -17.18
N ASP A 138 4.65 -1.93 -18.41
CA ASP A 138 5.03 -3.27 -18.84
C ASP A 138 6.55 -3.49 -18.65
N GLY A 139 6.91 -4.64 -18.11
CA GLY A 139 8.29 -4.96 -17.73
C GLY A 139 8.79 -4.25 -16.46
N GLY A 140 7.93 -3.54 -15.74
CA GLY A 140 8.28 -2.88 -14.49
C GLY A 140 8.68 -3.86 -13.39
N VAL A 141 9.64 -3.45 -12.56
CA VAL A 141 10.11 -4.24 -11.42
C VAL A 141 9.20 -3.98 -10.21
N PRO A 142 8.71 -5.01 -9.51
CA PRO A 142 7.92 -4.84 -8.31
C PRO A 142 8.66 -4.02 -7.24
N GLN A 143 7.95 -3.12 -6.58
CA GLN A 143 8.46 -2.39 -5.44
C GLN A 143 8.63 -3.33 -4.24
N ALA A 144 9.71 -3.15 -3.51
CA ALA A 144 9.94 -3.90 -2.28
C ALA A 144 8.85 -3.63 -1.23
N LEU A 145 8.48 -4.64 -0.47
CA LEU A 145 7.71 -4.45 0.75
C LEU A 145 8.49 -3.54 1.71
N HIS A 146 7.82 -2.50 2.22
CA HIS A 146 8.42 -1.49 3.08
C HIS A 146 7.38 -0.92 4.03
N GLN A 147 7.82 -0.11 4.96
CA GLN A 147 6.97 0.76 5.77
C GLN A 147 7.21 2.19 5.31
N ASP A 148 6.14 2.96 5.20
CA ASP A 148 6.25 4.40 4.88
C ASP A 148 6.52 5.24 6.13
N GLN A 149 6.14 4.75 7.30
CA GLN A 149 6.50 5.39 8.55
C GLN A 149 7.99 5.18 8.86
N ASP A 150 8.72 6.27 9.12
CA ASP A 150 10.13 6.16 9.50
C ASP A 150 10.26 5.38 10.82
N ILE A 151 10.98 4.26 10.73
CA ILE A 151 11.19 3.37 11.86
C ILE A 151 12.23 3.88 12.86
N ALA A 152 13.00 4.90 12.52
CA ALA A 152 13.91 5.57 13.45
C ALA A 152 13.16 6.34 14.55
N LEU A 153 11.88 6.63 14.33
CA LEU A 153 11.03 7.25 15.32
C LEU A 153 10.39 6.15 16.18
N ASP A 154 10.67 6.19 17.48
CA ASP A 154 9.97 5.34 18.48
C ASP A 154 8.52 5.82 18.64
N ALA A 155 7.73 5.62 17.61
CA ALA A 155 6.34 5.99 17.62
C ALA A 155 5.52 4.92 18.35
N ARG A 156 4.92 5.30 19.45
CA ARG A 156 3.98 4.47 20.21
C ARG A 156 2.62 4.38 19.52
N SER A 157 2.39 5.25 18.55
CA SER A 157 1.16 5.37 17.77
C SER A 157 1.51 5.51 16.29
N PRO A 158 0.61 5.20 15.37
CA PRO A 158 0.79 5.51 13.96
C PRO A 158 1.07 7.00 13.75
N LEU A 159 2.06 7.32 12.92
CA LEU A 159 2.40 8.69 12.52
C LEU A 159 1.96 8.99 11.09
N THR A 160 1.71 7.97 10.30
CA THR A 160 1.29 8.09 8.91
C THR A 160 0.15 7.11 8.60
N VAL A 161 -0.74 7.56 7.74
CA VAL A 161 -1.78 6.74 7.10
C VAL A 161 -1.66 7.00 5.60
N ASN A 162 -1.59 5.94 4.82
CA ASN A 162 -1.59 6.02 3.37
C ASN A 162 -2.98 5.73 2.83
N LEU A 163 -3.42 6.58 1.92
CA LEU A 163 -4.62 6.38 1.14
C LEU A 163 -4.24 5.92 -0.26
N LEU A 164 -4.60 4.70 -0.62
CA LEU A 164 -4.45 4.18 -1.96
C LEU A 164 -5.78 4.30 -2.69
N THR A 165 -5.76 4.93 -3.86
CA THR A 165 -6.93 5.12 -4.71
C THR A 165 -6.67 4.52 -6.08
N PRO A 166 -6.98 3.23 -6.29
CA PRO A 166 -6.87 2.60 -7.61
C PRO A 166 -7.83 3.27 -8.59
N ILE A 167 -7.30 3.74 -9.72
CA ILE A 167 -8.06 4.37 -10.81
C ILE A 167 -8.11 3.50 -12.05
N THR A 168 -7.57 2.30 -11.98
CA THR A 168 -7.68 1.22 -12.96
C THR A 168 -7.91 -0.09 -12.23
N ASP A 169 -8.35 -1.12 -12.93
CA ASP A 169 -8.34 -2.48 -12.38
C ASP A 169 -6.90 -2.90 -12.13
N ILE A 170 -6.60 -3.21 -10.87
CA ILE A 170 -5.25 -3.57 -10.42
C ILE A 170 -5.29 -4.94 -9.75
N ASP A 171 -4.36 -5.80 -10.12
CA ASP A 171 -4.14 -7.10 -9.51
C ASP A 171 -2.64 -7.43 -9.44
N GLU A 172 -2.29 -8.61 -9.00
CA GLU A 172 -0.90 -9.04 -8.88
C GLU A 172 -0.15 -9.14 -10.21
N SER A 173 -0.85 -9.19 -11.34
CA SER A 173 -0.23 -9.27 -12.66
C SER A 173 0.18 -7.91 -13.21
N ASN A 174 -0.43 -6.82 -12.73
CA ASN A 174 -0.26 -5.48 -13.29
C ASN A 174 0.16 -4.40 -12.28
N GLY A 175 0.67 -4.77 -11.12
CA GLY A 175 1.25 -3.81 -10.18
C GLY A 175 0.46 -3.56 -8.89
N GLY A 176 -0.53 -4.40 -8.57
CA GLY A 176 -1.35 -4.24 -7.37
C GLY A 176 -0.56 -4.27 -6.06
N THR A 177 -1.10 -3.60 -5.06
CA THR A 177 -0.44 -3.41 -3.76
C THR A 177 -0.49 -4.67 -2.91
N LEU A 178 0.65 -5.08 -2.41
CA LEU A 178 0.80 -6.24 -1.54
C LEU A 178 0.93 -5.79 -0.08
N VAL A 179 0.16 -6.39 0.81
CA VAL A 179 0.25 -6.16 2.26
C VAL A 179 0.33 -7.45 3.03
N ILE A 180 0.89 -7.38 4.23
CA ILE A 180 0.83 -8.45 5.21
C ILE A 180 -0.20 -8.05 6.27
N PRO A 181 -1.39 -8.64 6.29
CA PRO A 181 -2.44 -8.26 7.23
C PRO A 181 -1.97 -8.40 8.68
N GLY A 182 -2.22 -7.38 9.49
CA GLY A 182 -1.82 -7.35 10.90
C GLY A 182 -0.34 -7.04 11.16
N SER A 183 0.48 -6.88 10.11
CA SER A 183 1.92 -6.65 10.28
C SER A 183 2.25 -5.34 11.02
N HIS A 184 1.37 -4.34 10.97
CA HIS A 184 1.53 -3.08 11.69
C HIS A 184 1.72 -3.28 13.21
N THR A 185 1.08 -4.28 13.81
CA THR A 185 1.23 -4.59 15.23
C THR A 185 2.49 -5.41 15.51
N ILE A 186 2.82 -6.35 14.64
CA ILE A 186 3.98 -7.22 14.79
C ILE A 186 5.27 -6.40 14.65
N LEU A 187 5.35 -5.58 13.62
CA LEU A 187 6.51 -4.74 13.34
C LEU A 187 6.73 -3.73 14.45
N SER A 188 5.68 -3.04 14.90
CA SER A 188 5.75 -2.09 16.02
C SER A 188 6.17 -2.76 17.32
N ALA A 189 5.70 -3.99 17.60
CA ALA A 189 6.10 -4.74 18.77
C ALA A 189 7.58 -5.17 18.70
N ALA A 190 8.06 -5.61 17.54
CA ALA A 190 9.46 -5.98 17.32
C ALA A 190 10.39 -4.78 17.47
N LEU A 191 10.03 -3.61 16.93
CA LEU A 191 10.77 -2.38 17.09
C LEU A 191 10.90 -1.97 18.55
N ARG A 192 9.78 -1.96 19.31
CA ARG A 192 9.81 -1.63 20.73
C ARG A 192 10.63 -2.60 21.56
N ALA A 193 10.61 -3.86 21.19
CA ALA A 193 11.36 -4.89 21.89
C ALA A 193 12.82 -5.01 21.42
N GLN A 194 13.21 -4.28 20.38
CA GLN A 194 14.50 -4.44 19.68
C GLN A 194 14.82 -5.90 19.35
N LYS A 195 13.80 -6.63 18.98
CA LYS A 195 13.89 -8.05 18.63
C LYS A 195 13.67 -8.25 17.14
N PRO A 196 14.31 -9.26 16.55
CA PRO A 196 14.01 -9.65 15.18
C PRO A 196 12.53 -9.95 15.03
N VAL A 197 11.97 -9.60 13.87
CA VAL A 197 10.63 -10.03 13.50
C VAL A 197 10.64 -11.54 13.36
N GLY A 198 9.75 -12.21 14.08
CA GLY A 198 9.52 -13.63 13.87
C GLY A 198 8.84 -13.93 12.55
N LYS A 199 8.17 -15.06 12.49
CA LYS A 199 7.37 -15.42 11.31
C LYS A 199 6.29 -14.40 11.04
N LEU A 200 6.35 -13.71 9.89
CA LEU A 200 5.27 -12.85 9.43
C LEU A 200 4.16 -13.70 8.77
N PRO A 201 2.91 -13.29 8.91
CA PRO A 201 1.82 -13.90 8.15
C PRO A 201 2.02 -13.70 6.64
N PRO A 202 1.34 -14.52 5.81
CA PRO A 202 1.38 -14.36 4.37
C PRO A 202 0.91 -12.97 3.89
N ALA A 203 1.55 -12.43 2.85
CA ALA A 203 1.10 -11.19 2.21
C ALA A 203 -0.11 -11.47 1.30
N ILE A 204 -0.95 -10.47 1.16
CA ILE A 204 -2.08 -10.48 0.21
C ILE A 204 -2.03 -9.22 -0.65
N ASN A 205 -2.55 -9.31 -1.86
CA ASN A 205 -2.77 -8.15 -2.69
C ASN A 205 -4.11 -7.51 -2.32
N ILE A 206 -4.08 -6.27 -1.82
CA ILE A 206 -5.30 -5.59 -1.34
C ILE A 206 -6.14 -5.00 -2.47
N ASP A 207 -5.54 -4.78 -3.63
CA ASP A 207 -6.21 -4.22 -4.80
C ASP A 207 -6.80 -5.31 -5.69
N ALA A 208 -6.35 -6.56 -5.51
CA ALA A 208 -6.75 -7.68 -6.32
C ALA A 208 -8.22 -8.06 -6.16
N LYS A 209 -8.82 -8.49 -7.23
CA LYS A 209 -10.07 -9.26 -7.19
C LYS A 209 -9.81 -10.56 -6.44
N ALA A 210 -10.82 -11.07 -5.71
CA ALA A 210 -10.70 -12.23 -4.82
C ALA A 210 -10.13 -13.51 -5.45
N ASP A 211 -9.98 -13.54 -6.78
CA ASP A 211 -9.57 -14.71 -7.57
C ASP A 211 -8.15 -14.62 -8.15
N SER A 212 -7.48 -13.50 -7.97
CA SER A 212 -6.17 -13.31 -8.58
C SER A 212 -5.08 -14.12 -7.88
N LYS A 213 -4.06 -14.52 -8.64
CA LYS A 213 -2.88 -15.23 -8.14
C LYS A 213 -1.76 -14.24 -7.93
N SER A 214 -0.99 -14.39 -6.85
CA SER A 214 0.19 -13.57 -6.61
C SER A 214 1.47 -14.33 -6.95
N ASP A 215 2.37 -13.67 -7.68
CA ASP A 215 3.71 -14.15 -8.06
C ASP A 215 4.82 -13.35 -7.36
N ARG A 216 4.52 -12.66 -6.25
CA ARG A 216 5.38 -11.56 -5.80
C ARG A 216 6.29 -11.86 -4.62
N ASP A 217 6.85 -13.01 -4.59
CA ASP A 217 7.87 -13.36 -3.59
C ASP A 217 9.04 -12.39 -3.54
N ALA A 218 9.36 -11.74 -4.68
CA ALA A 218 10.46 -10.78 -4.79
C ALA A 218 10.34 -9.60 -3.82
N ILE A 219 9.13 -9.13 -3.61
CA ILE A 219 8.86 -7.93 -2.81
C ILE A 219 9.21 -8.16 -1.34
N LEU A 220 8.85 -9.33 -0.82
CA LEU A 220 9.09 -9.68 0.56
C LEU A 220 10.58 -9.77 0.92
N GLN A 221 11.41 -10.28 0.00
CA GLN A 221 12.85 -10.40 0.21
C GLN A 221 13.51 -9.04 0.47
N VAL A 222 13.14 -8.05 -0.31
CA VAL A 222 13.71 -6.71 -0.18
C VAL A 222 13.20 -6.03 1.08
N PHE A 223 11.92 -6.21 1.41
CA PHE A 223 11.37 -5.72 2.67
C PHE A 223 12.11 -6.26 3.88
N LEU A 224 12.28 -7.57 3.95
CA LEU A 224 12.99 -8.21 5.05
C LEU A 224 14.44 -7.77 5.15
N ARG A 225 15.09 -7.54 4.03
CA ARG A 225 16.44 -7.00 4.00
C ARG A 225 16.50 -5.59 4.60
N VAL A 226 15.69 -4.67 4.09
CA VAL A 226 15.64 -3.28 4.57
C VAL A 226 15.26 -3.25 6.04
N PHE A 227 14.29 -4.05 6.42
CA PHE A 227 13.84 -4.17 7.79
C PHE A 227 14.94 -4.69 8.72
N ASN A 228 15.66 -5.74 8.32
CA ASN A 228 16.77 -6.29 9.07
C ASN A 228 17.93 -5.32 9.18
N GLU A 229 18.30 -4.63 8.10
CA GLU A 229 19.34 -3.61 8.09
C GLU A 229 19.02 -2.47 9.07
N LYS A 230 17.78 -2.00 9.08
CA LYS A 230 17.38 -0.89 9.96
C LYS A 230 17.24 -1.31 11.42
N LEU A 231 16.94 -2.58 11.70
CA LEU A 231 16.94 -3.11 13.07
C LEU A 231 18.31 -3.55 13.56
N GLY A 232 19.36 -3.38 12.76
CA GLY A 232 20.70 -3.88 13.09
C GLY A 232 20.82 -5.42 13.05
N TYR A 233 19.92 -6.08 12.35
CA TYR A 233 19.94 -7.52 12.23
C TYR A 233 20.95 -7.93 11.15
N SER A 234 22.05 -8.53 11.55
CA SER A 234 23.11 -9.03 10.67
C SER A 234 22.97 -10.53 10.44
N GLY A 235 22.02 -10.95 9.69
CA GLY A 235 21.82 -12.36 9.39
C GLY A 235 21.10 -12.56 8.07
N ASP A 236 20.95 -13.81 7.66
CA ASP A 236 20.02 -14.14 6.61
C ASP A 236 18.63 -13.68 7.00
N ALA A 237 17.83 -13.23 6.01
CA ALA A 237 16.47 -12.81 6.26
C ALA A 237 15.77 -13.82 7.17
N PRO A 238 15.07 -13.37 8.23
CA PRO A 238 14.40 -14.31 9.10
C PRO A 238 13.51 -15.21 8.26
N HIS A 239 13.65 -16.51 8.43
CA HIS A 239 12.79 -17.47 7.76
C HIS A 239 11.35 -17.12 8.11
N ILE A 240 10.63 -16.68 7.12
CA ILE A 240 9.19 -16.60 7.20
C ILE A 240 8.75 -18.02 6.97
N ALA A 241 8.04 -18.49 7.90
CA ALA A 241 7.71 -19.89 8.00
C ALA A 241 7.20 -20.51 6.71
N ASP A 242 7.74 -21.60 6.42
CA ASP A 242 7.07 -22.64 5.68
C ASP A 242 5.73 -23.05 6.35
#